data_9ec4e915afa43abc09003208dad6c3d0
#
_entry.id   9ec4e915afa43abc09003208dad6c3d0
#
_cell.length_a   1.000
_cell.length_b   1.000
_cell.length_c   1.000
_cell.angle_alpha   90.00
_cell.angle_beta   90.00
_cell.angle_gamma   90.00
#
_symmetry.space_group_name_H-M   'P 1'
#
loop_
_entity.id
_entity.type
_entity.pdbx_description
1 polymer ?
#
loop_
_entity_poly.entity_id
_entity_poly.type
_entity_poly.pdbx_seq_one_letter_code
_entity_poly.pdbx_strand_id
1 'polypeptide(L)'
;MGQDMKTFYDTLRIREDLCPPGCSACADRCREVKRDRMLCGTGIRALHLPEAGVHTAHTCNQCSEPACLDVCPVGAITKSASDGVVRIDDGRCLGCGVCSLACPYGGVDFGSGSKKASKCDLCDGDPQCVKACPVEAISFMKARSITSHFHNDPLLCGSSLCVGCPAETTLRFVLRVMGRETFLFGAPGCATNVLNGMGTRTMISIPSHMSNMTSVPSTMTGVKRYYRKMGKDVRCVAFVGDGCATDVGFQPLSGAAERNENIIFICYDNEGYMNTGIQRSSTTPFGGWTTTTPAMGRRKGKKMSSKNVPLIMAAHDISYVATAVIGYPEDLLNKLLKAMAVKDGMSYLHILSPCILGWGYPIDASLDIVRAAVETNYFPLWECERGQYRLTHRVDRPKPVTAYTKLLKKFAHLEKADLEELQGIVDKRFNTIEALQEA
;
A
#
# COMPACT_ATOMS: atom_id res chain seq x y z
N MET A 1 21.72 -4.25 -4.70
CA MET A 1 21.65 -3.37 -3.51
C MET A 1 20.17 -3.12 -3.21
N GLY A 2 19.63 -3.82 -2.20
CA GLY A 2 18.21 -3.71 -1.84
C GLY A 2 17.92 -2.29 -1.36
N GLN A 3 17.08 -1.57 -2.10
CA GLN A 3 16.53 -0.32 -1.59
C GLN A 3 15.56 -0.64 -0.46
N ASP A 4 15.87 -0.09 0.72
CA ASP A 4 15.14 -0.24 1.96
C ASP A 4 13.64 0.04 1.77
N MET A 5 12.81 -0.94 2.11
CA MET A 5 11.40 -0.67 2.40
C MET A 5 11.37 0.36 3.54
N LYS A 6 10.97 1.59 3.22
CA LYS A 6 10.90 2.68 4.20
C LYS A 6 9.73 2.38 5.14
N THR A 7 10.05 2.00 6.36
CA THR A 7 9.07 1.89 7.45
C THR A 7 8.64 3.28 7.91
N PHE A 8 7.38 3.40 8.36
CA PHE A 8 6.80 4.68 8.80
C PHE A 8 6.93 4.92 10.32
N TYR A 9 7.61 4.04 11.00
CA TYR A 9 8.01 4.16 12.41
C TYR A 9 9.38 3.53 12.57
N ASP A 10 10.16 4.07 13.48
CA ASP A 10 11.48 3.55 13.80
C ASP A 10 11.34 2.11 14.29
N THR A 11 12.06 1.19 13.68
CA THR A 11 12.02 -0.24 14.03
C THR A 11 13.33 -0.94 13.70
N LEU A 12 13.49 -2.15 14.22
CA LEU A 12 14.56 -3.06 13.84
C LEU A 12 14.02 -4.11 12.87
N ARG A 13 14.73 -4.33 11.79
CA ARG A 13 14.54 -5.47 10.89
C ARG A 13 15.58 -6.53 11.22
N ILE A 14 15.12 -7.76 11.44
CA ILE A 14 15.97 -8.91 11.75
C ILE A 14 15.87 -9.90 10.60
N ARG A 15 17.02 -10.29 10.05
CA ARG A 15 17.15 -11.35 9.07
C ARG A 15 17.54 -12.62 9.76
N GLU A 16 16.55 -13.48 9.97
CA GLU A 16 16.71 -14.75 10.70
C GLU A 16 17.67 -15.71 9.98
N ASP A 17 17.65 -15.69 8.64
CA ASP A 17 18.51 -16.48 7.78
C ASP A 17 20.01 -16.21 7.95
N LEU A 18 20.39 -15.05 8.48
CA LEU A 18 21.78 -14.68 8.74
C LEU A 18 22.23 -14.91 10.19
N CYS A 19 21.31 -15.18 11.11
CA CYS A 19 21.64 -15.28 12.53
C CYS A 19 22.34 -16.61 12.84
N PRO A 20 23.61 -16.62 13.26
CA PRO A 20 24.32 -17.88 13.49
C PRO A 20 23.87 -18.55 14.79
N PRO A 21 23.91 -19.90 14.85
CA PRO A 21 23.59 -20.66 16.05
C PRO A 21 24.43 -20.21 17.26
N GLY A 22 23.77 -20.01 18.40
CA GLY A 22 24.42 -19.66 19.67
C GLY A 22 24.88 -18.21 19.80
N CYS A 23 24.66 -17.35 18.79
CA CYS A 23 25.03 -15.93 18.85
C CYS A 23 24.10 -15.15 19.78
N SER A 24 24.67 -14.42 20.75
CA SER A 24 23.96 -13.54 21.70
C SER A 24 24.43 -12.09 21.64
N ALA A 25 25.32 -11.72 20.73
CA ALA A 25 25.99 -10.42 20.69
C ALA A 25 25.03 -9.22 20.79
N CYS A 26 23.89 -9.27 20.10
CA CYS A 26 22.88 -8.21 20.14
C CYS A 26 22.20 -8.08 21.53
N ALA A 27 21.91 -9.21 22.18
CA ALA A 27 21.28 -9.27 23.49
C ALA A 27 22.29 -8.84 24.60
N ASP A 28 23.53 -9.28 24.48
CA ASP A 28 24.61 -8.92 25.41
C ASP A 28 24.87 -7.41 25.37
N ARG A 29 25.02 -6.84 24.18
CA ARG A 29 25.18 -5.41 24.02
C ARG A 29 23.98 -4.62 24.54
N CYS A 30 22.77 -5.10 24.31
CA CYS A 30 21.57 -4.46 24.85
C CYS A 30 21.56 -4.46 26.38
N ARG A 31 21.97 -5.56 27.02
CA ARG A 31 22.09 -5.66 28.49
C ARG A 31 23.12 -4.68 29.05
N GLU A 32 24.27 -4.55 28.41
CA GLU A 32 25.31 -3.57 28.79
C GLU A 32 24.75 -2.15 28.76
N VAL A 33 24.20 -1.73 27.60
CA VAL A 33 23.64 -0.38 27.42
C VAL A 33 22.51 -0.08 28.42
N LYS A 34 21.63 -1.05 28.68
CA LYS A 34 20.55 -0.88 29.65
C LYS A 34 21.09 -0.76 31.08
N ARG A 35 22.12 -1.51 31.43
CA ARG A 35 22.81 -1.41 32.73
C ARG A 35 23.46 -0.04 32.92
N ASP A 36 24.16 0.45 31.90
CA ASP A 36 24.82 1.76 31.93
C ASP A 36 23.81 2.91 32.11
N ARG A 37 22.59 2.74 31.60
CA ARG A 37 21.46 3.67 31.77
C ARG A 37 20.65 3.40 33.06
N MET A 38 21.10 2.51 33.92
CA MET A 38 20.38 2.06 35.13
C MET A 38 19.00 1.50 34.85
N LEU A 39 18.77 0.99 33.64
CA LEU A 39 17.52 0.35 33.23
C LEU A 39 17.59 -1.16 33.46
N CYS A 40 16.46 -1.78 33.78
CA CYS A 40 16.37 -3.20 34.03
C CYS A 40 15.94 -3.99 32.78
N GLY A 41 16.40 -5.22 32.65
CA GLY A 41 15.99 -6.14 31.57
C GLY A 41 16.67 -5.88 30.22
N THR A 42 16.13 -6.47 29.16
CA THR A 42 16.65 -6.35 27.80
C THR A 42 15.57 -5.90 26.83
N GLY A 43 15.95 -5.13 25.80
CA GLY A 43 15.05 -4.75 24.72
C GLY A 43 15.06 -5.73 23.54
N ILE A 44 16.12 -6.55 23.42
CA ILE A 44 16.28 -7.59 22.40
C ILE A 44 16.80 -8.86 23.07
N ARG A 45 16.32 -10.01 22.62
CA ARG A 45 16.69 -11.32 23.15
C ARG A 45 17.15 -12.22 22.02
N ALA A 46 18.23 -12.97 22.23
CA ALA A 46 18.60 -14.06 21.35
C ALA A 46 17.70 -15.28 21.64
N LEU A 47 17.12 -15.84 20.61
CA LEU A 47 16.29 -17.03 20.66
C LEU A 47 16.99 -18.18 19.94
N HIS A 48 17.21 -19.27 20.65
CA HIS A 48 17.80 -20.48 20.10
C HIS A 48 16.89 -21.66 20.42
N LEU A 49 16.27 -22.21 19.39
CA LEU A 49 15.45 -23.41 19.44
C LEU A 49 16.11 -24.50 18.58
N PRO A 50 17.14 -25.16 19.07
CA PRO A 50 17.95 -26.10 18.28
C PRO A 50 17.14 -27.26 17.69
N GLU A 51 16.12 -27.73 18.40
CA GLU A 51 15.21 -28.81 17.94
C GLU A 51 14.37 -28.37 16.72
N ALA A 52 14.08 -27.08 16.59
CA ALA A 52 13.35 -26.49 15.47
C ALA A 52 14.29 -25.87 14.42
N GLY A 53 15.59 -25.90 14.62
CA GLY A 53 16.57 -25.25 13.74
C GLY A 53 16.46 -23.72 13.71
N VAL A 54 15.80 -23.11 14.70
CA VAL A 54 15.54 -21.66 14.75
C VAL A 54 16.61 -20.96 15.58
N HIS A 55 17.31 -20.04 14.96
CA HIS A 55 18.27 -19.14 15.60
C HIS A 55 17.97 -17.71 15.14
N THR A 56 17.47 -16.87 16.06
CA THR A 56 17.07 -15.51 15.70
C THR A 56 17.19 -14.58 16.90
N ALA A 57 16.97 -13.30 16.67
CA ALA A 57 16.80 -12.32 17.71
C ALA A 57 15.33 -11.86 17.75
N HIS A 58 14.83 -11.63 18.94
CA HIS A 58 13.46 -11.17 19.18
C HIS A 58 13.45 -9.82 19.88
N THR A 59 12.64 -8.89 19.42
CA THR A 59 12.52 -7.54 19.98
C THR A 59 11.08 -7.02 19.93
N CYS A 60 10.84 -5.84 20.49
CA CYS A 60 9.56 -5.16 20.39
C CYS A 60 9.28 -4.72 18.95
N ASN A 61 8.08 -5.01 18.46
CA ASN A 61 7.65 -4.67 17.10
C ASN A 61 7.25 -3.20 16.92
N GLN A 62 7.29 -2.36 17.96
CA GLN A 62 6.89 -0.95 17.92
C GLN A 62 5.49 -0.76 17.29
N CYS A 63 4.50 -1.55 17.74
CA CYS A 63 3.16 -1.67 17.17
C CYS A 63 2.49 -0.32 16.85
N SER A 64 1.70 -0.26 15.79
CA SER A 64 0.84 0.91 15.50
C SER A 64 -0.18 1.17 16.61
N GLU A 65 -0.79 0.10 17.10
CA GLU A 65 -1.72 0.07 18.23
C GLU A 65 -1.12 -0.82 19.33
N PRO A 66 -0.36 -0.25 20.26
CA PRO A 66 0.38 -1.04 21.24
C PRO A 66 -0.50 -1.45 22.44
N ALA A 67 -0.97 -2.69 22.47
CA ALA A 67 -1.77 -3.24 23.57
C ALA A 67 -1.12 -3.02 24.95
N CYS A 68 0.20 -3.00 25.03
CA CYS A 68 0.91 -2.71 26.28
C CYS A 68 0.68 -1.29 26.80
N LEU A 69 0.41 -0.32 25.91
CA LEU A 69 0.07 1.06 26.29
C LEU A 69 -1.33 1.12 26.86
N ASP A 70 -2.29 0.47 26.21
CA ASP A 70 -3.71 0.53 26.56
C ASP A 70 -4.00 -0.07 27.94
N VAL A 71 -3.22 -1.08 28.34
CA VAL A 71 -3.41 -1.75 29.63
C VAL A 71 -2.60 -1.15 30.79
N CYS A 72 -1.79 -0.11 30.53
CA CYS A 72 -0.94 0.46 31.59
C CYS A 72 -1.75 1.30 32.57
N PRO A 73 -1.96 0.85 33.85
CA PRO A 73 -2.87 1.52 34.78
C PRO A 73 -2.39 2.91 35.23
N VAL A 74 -1.11 3.19 35.05
CA VAL A 74 -0.49 4.47 35.48
C VAL A 74 -0.01 5.31 34.31
N GLY A 75 -0.29 4.89 33.07
CA GLY A 75 0.14 5.60 31.87
C GLY A 75 1.67 5.75 31.77
N ALA A 76 2.43 4.77 32.28
CA ALA A 76 3.89 4.77 32.17
C ALA A 76 4.38 4.41 30.74
N ILE A 77 3.50 3.88 29.89
CA ILE A 77 3.85 3.54 28.52
C ILE A 77 3.31 4.64 27.61
N THR A 78 4.17 5.16 26.77
CA THR A 78 3.83 6.22 25.80
C THR A 78 4.29 5.83 24.41
N LYS A 79 3.62 6.35 23.37
CA LYS A 79 4.04 6.24 21.98
C LYS A 79 4.36 7.62 21.47
N SER A 80 5.56 7.81 20.97
CA SER A 80 6.01 9.08 20.40
C SER A 80 5.33 9.35 19.06
N ALA A 81 4.87 10.58 18.85
CA ALA A 81 4.29 11.01 17.58
C ALA A 81 5.34 11.29 16.49
N SER A 82 6.60 11.52 16.86
CA SER A 82 7.67 11.90 15.94
C SER A 82 8.38 10.70 15.30
N ASP A 83 8.56 9.61 16.05
CA ASP A 83 9.29 8.41 15.62
C ASP A 83 8.48 7.11 15.75
N GLY A 84 7.28 7.19 16.33
CA GLY A 84 6.39 6.04 16.54
C GLY A 84 6.89 5.04 17.60
N VAL A 85 7.98 5.37 18.31
CA VAL A 85 8.60 4.48 19.29
C VAL A 85 7.76 4.43 20.55
N VAL A 86 7.49 3.22 21.01
CA VAL A 86 6.80 2.96 22.28
C VAL A 86 7.82 2.85 23.40
N ARG A 87 7.73 3.71 24.41
CA ARG A 87 8.66 3.79 25.53
C ARG A 87 7.98 3.54 26.85
N ILE A 88 8.73 3.05 27.85
CA ILE A 88 8.29 2.92 29.23
C ILE A 88 9.04 3.97 30.05
N ASP A 89 8.29 4.76 30.80
CA ASP A 89 8.83 5.65 31.83
C ASP A 89 9.06 4.88 33.13
N ASP A 90 10.32 4.63 33.44
CA ASP A 90 10.70 3.88 34.64
C ASP A 90 10.31 4.59 35.94
N GLY A 91 10.24 5.93 35.95
CA GLY A 91 9.81 6.71 37.10
C GLY A 91 8.35 6.45 37.46
N ARG A 92 7.49 6.24 36.44
CA ARG A 92 6.06 5.99 36.59
C ARG A 92 5.70 4.52 36.68
N CYS A 93 6.57 3.62 36.21
CA CYS A 93 6.30 2.18 36.17
C CYS A 93 6.17 1.60 37.57
N LEU A 94 5.03 1.00 37.87
CA LEU A 94 4.77 0.31 39.14
C LEU A 94 5.28 -1.13 39.18
N GLY A 95 5.70 -1.71 38.07
CA GLY A 95 6.14 -3.10 38.00
C GLY A 95 5.03 -4.13 38.11
N CYS A 96 3.80 -3.80 37.71
CA CYS A 96 2.65 -4.71 37.83
C CYS A 96 2.64 -5.87 36.81
N GLY A 97 3.46 -5.82 35.76
CA GLY A 97 3.62 -6.88 34.77
C GLY A 97 2.48 -7.00 33.73
N VAL A 98 1.39 -6.24 33.83
CA VAL A 98 0.21 -6.36 32.94
C VAL A 98 0.57 -6.14 31.48
N CYS A 99 1.49 -5.22 31.19
CA CYS A 99 1.96 -4.94 29.84
C CYS A 99 2.71 -6.12 29.19
N SER A 100 3.40 -6.94 29.97
CA SER A 100 4.05 -8.16 29.49
C SER A 100 3.02 -9.25 29.12
N LEU A 101 1.97 -9.37 29.92
CA LEU A 101 0.87 -10.33 29.67
C LEU A 101 0.02 -9.91 28.46
N ALA A 102 -0.18 -8.60 28.26
CA ALA A 102 -0.98 -8.06 27.15
C ALA A 102 -0.24 -8.05 25.81
N CYS A 103 1.10 -8.19 25.81
CA CYS A 103 1.87 -8.13 24.58
C CYS A 103 1.78 -9.45 23.80
N PRO A 104 1.09 -9.49 22.62
CA PRO A 104 0.93 -10.73 21.86
C PRO A 104 2.25 -11.22 21.24
N TYR A 105 3.26 -10.35 21.19
CA TYR A 105 4.57 -10.63 20.61
C TYR A 105 5.65 -10.87 21.66
N GLY A 106 5.35 -10.84 22.95
CA GLY A 106 6.37 -10.99 23.99
C GLY A 106 7.47 -9.91 23.98
N GLY A 107 7.20 -8.74 23.41
CA GLY A 107 8.19 -7.64 23.26
C GLY A 107 8.44 -6.82 24.52
N VAL A 108 7.78 -7.15 25.64
CA VAL A 108 8.00 -6.54 26.96
C VAL A 108 8.66 -7.57 27.86
N ASP A 109 9.82 -7.22 28.37
CA ASP A 109 10.60 -8.06 29.29
C ASP A 109 10.33 -7.67 30.75
N PHE A 110 10.24 -8.69 31.59
CA PHE A 110 10.11 -8.57 33.04
C PHE A 110 11.21 -9.43 33.68
N GLY A 111 12.44 -8.92 33.65
CA GLY A 111 13.64 -9.68 34.02
C GLY A 111 13.61 -10.22 35.44
N SER A 112 14.19 -11.40 35.63
CA SER A 112 14.41 -12.00 36.97
C SER A 112 15.26 -11.04 37.79
N GLY A 113 14.65 -10.40 38.80
CA GLY A 113 15.30 -9.43 39.69
C GLY A 113 14.94 -7.96 39.43
N SER A 114 14.24 -7.64 38.36
CA SER A 114 13.69 -6.30 38.13
C SER A 114 12.26 -6.20 38.64
N LYS A 115 12.00 -5.11 39.39
CA LYS A 115 10.63 -4.75 39.77
C LYS A 115 9.89 -3.92 38.71
N LYS A 116 10.47 -3.73 37.54
CA LYS A 116 9.91 -2.87 36.47
C LYS A 116 9.97 -3.54 35.11
N ALA A 117 9.01 -3.22 34.26
CA ALA A 117 8.99 -3.70 32.89
C ALA A 117 10.05 -3.02 32.02
N SER A 118 10.63 -3.76 31.08
CA SER A 118 11.59 -3.26 30.10
C SER A 118 11.18 -3.68 28.69
N LYS A 119 11.52 -2.86 27.70
CA LYS A 119 11.34 -3.15 26.28
C LYS A 119 12.35 -2.40 25.42
N CYS A 120 12.42 -2.72 24.13
CA CYS A 120 13.22 -1.97 23.19
C CYS A 120 12.69 -0.54 23.05
N ASP A 121 13.58 0.43 23.23
CA ASP A 121 13.38 1.89 23.05
C ASP A 121 14.18 2.39 21.85
N LEU A 122 14.76 1.48 21.06
CA LEU A 122 15.66 1.76 19.92
C LEU A 122 16.88 2.61 20.31
N CYS A 123 17.25 2.61 21.58
CA CYS A 123 18.36 3.39 22.12
C CYS A 123 18.28 4.88 21.70
N ASP A 124 17.06 5.45 21.70
CA ASP A 124 16.76 6.83 21.29
C ASP A 124 17.23 7.19 19.87
N GLY A 125 17.14 6.22 18.97
CA GLY A 125 17.46 6.38 17.55
C GLY A 125 18.88 5.96 17.16
N ASP A 126 19.66 5.41 18.10
CA ASP A 126 21.00 4.86 17.84
C ASP A 126 21.13 3.41 18.37
N PRO A 127 20.46 2.43 17.76
CA PRO A 127 20.37 1.07 18.28
C PRO A 127 21.70 0.35 18.31
N GLN A 128 22.21 0.10 19.52
CA GLN A 128 23.53 -0.48 19.74
C GLN A 128 23.62 -1.97 19.38
N CYS A 129 22.50 -2.67 19.39
CA CYS A 129 22.42 -4.07 18.92
C CYS A 129 22.71 -4.21 17.42
N VAL A 130 22.38 -3.21 16.60
CA VAL A 130 22.73 -3.17 15.16
C VAL A 130 24.24 -3.11 14.99
N LYS A 131 24.92 -2.22 15.75
CA LYS A 131 26.37 -2.06 15.69
C LYS A 131 27.14 -3.29 16.21
N ALA A 132 26.54 -4.04 17.13
CA ALA A 132 27.14 -5.21 17.73
C ALA A 132 26.88 -6.52 16.92
N CYS A 133 26.03 -6.48 15.90
CA CYS A 133 25.71 -7.67 15.10
C CYS A 133 26.88 -8.03 14.17
N PRO A 134 27.57 -9.17 14.37
CA PRO A 134 28.78 -9.50 13.61
C PRO A 134 28.51 -9.90 12.15
N VAL A 135 27.24 -10.23 11.83
CA VAL A 135 26.82 -10.70 10.50
C VAL A 135 25.78 -9.75 9.86
N GLU A 136 25.61 -8.55 10.39
CA GLU A 136 24.67 -7.55 9.90
C GLU A 136 23.22 -8.06 9.75
N ALA A 137 22.83 -9.05 10.54
CA ALA A 137 21.49 -9.61 10.53
C ALA A 137 20.44 -8.63 11.06
N ILE A 138 20.85 -7.58 11.77
CA ILE A 138 19.96 -6.57 12.34
C ILE A 138 20.23 -5.23 11.67
N SER A 139 19.18 -4.61 11.14
CA SER A 139 19.24 -3.27 10.56
C SER A 139 18.26 -2.31 11.23
N PHE A 140 18.64 -1.04 11.33
CA PHE A 140 17.79 0.01 11.85
C PHE A 140 17.06 0.73 10.71
N MET A 141 15.75 0.76 10.82
CA MET A 141 14.86 1.38 9.84
C MET A 141 14.27 2.64 10.47
N LYS A 142 14.74 3.81 10.03
CA LYS A 142 14.17 5.10 10.48
C LYS A 142 12.80 5.35 9.89
N ALA A 143 11.87 5.74 10.77
CA ALA A 143 10.54 6.16 10.38
C ALA A 143 10.57 7.39 9.48
N ARG A 144 9.69 7.36 8.48
CA ARG A 144 9.14 8.59 7.95
C ARG A 144 7.64 8.52 8.16
N SER A 145 7.08 9.44 8.94
CA SER A 145 5.63 9.54 9.04
C SER A 145 5.03 9.76 7.65
N ILE A 146 4.00 9.01 7.28
CA ILE A 146 3.24 9.25 6.04
C ILE A 146 2.87 10.72 5.95
N THR A 147 2.45 11.31 7.06
CA THR A 147 2.00 12.70 7.12
C THR A 147 3.11 13.72 6.86
N SER A 148 4.38 13.37 7.03
CA SER A 148 5.50 14.27 6.69
C SER A 148 5.65 14.51 5.20
N HIS A 149 5.03 13.68 4.37
CA HIS A 149 4.97 13.83 2.92
C HIS A 149 3.69 14.51 2.44
N PHE A 150 2.77 14.83 3.36
CA PHE A 150 1.50 15.44 2.99
C PHE A 150 1.62 16.96 2.90
N HIS A 151 1.17 17.49 1.79
CA HIS A 151 0.84 18.89 1.62
C HIS A 151 -0.56 19.20 2.19
N ASN A 152 -0.91 20.49 2.26
CA ASN A 152 -2.28 20.90 2.56
C ASN A 152 -3.25 20.22 1.60
N ASP A 153 -4.38 19.77 2.12
CA ASP A 153 -5.38 19.04 1.33
C ASP A 153 -5.90 19.94 0.18
N PRO A 154 -5.68 19.58 -1.06
CA PRO A 154 -6.18 20.33 -2.20
C PRO A 154 -7.65 20.03 -2.52
N LEU A 155 -8.29 19.09 -1.81
CA LEU A 155 -9.73 18.88 -1.88
C LEU A 155 -10.44 19.71 -0.83
N LEU A 156 -11.48 20.42 -1.25
CA LEU A 156 -12.38 21.16 -0.37
C LEU A 156 -13.25 20.19 0.44
N CYS A 157 -13.87 20.72 1.50
CA CYS A 157 -14.82 19.94 2.31
C CYS A 157 -16.06 19.58 1.49
N GLY A 158 -16.58 18.38 1.76
CA GLY A 158 -17.72 17.80 1.05
C GLY A 158 -17.30 16.97 -0.16
N SER A 159 -18.10 15.96 -0.50
CA SER A 159 -17.87 15.10 -1.64
C SER A 159 -19.19 14.79 -2.33
N SER A 160 -19.18 14.75 -3.65
CA SER A 160 -20.30 14.26 -4.47
C SER A 160 -20.13 12.80 -4.89
N LEU A 161 -19.11 12.12 -4.37
CA LEU A 161 -18.97 10.67 -4.52
C LEU A 161 -19.85 9.90 -3.53
N CYS A 162 -20.00 8.61 -3.74
CA CYS A 162 -20.74 7.76 -2.81
C CYS A 162 -20.07 7.77 -1.42
N VAL A 163 -20.88 7.73 -0.37
CA VAL A 163 -20.41 7.63 1.02
C VAL A 163 -19.53 6.40 1.18
N GLY A 164 -18.33 6.56 1.74
CA GLY A 164 -17.35 5.47 1.91
C GLY A 164 -16.62 5.06 0.63
N CYS A 165 -16.73 5.82 -0.46
CA CYS A 165 -16.06 5.51 -1.73
C CYS A 165 -14.53 5.58 -1.58
N PRO A 166 -13.79 4.47 -1.78
CA PRO A 166 -12.34 4.47 -1.62
C PRO A 166 -11.61 5.25 -2.71
N ALA A 167 -12.25 5.53 -3.85
CA ALA A 167 -11.67 6.38 -4.89
C ALA A 167 -11.45 7.83 -4.40
N GLU A 168 -12.33 8.37 -3.55
CA GLU A 168 -12.14 9.68 -2.95
C GLU A 168 -10.95 9.67 -1.99
N THR A 169 -10.91 8.70 -1.07
CA THR A 169 -9.80 8.56 -0.13
C THR A 169 -8.46 8.41 -0.86
N THR A 170 -8.45 7.62 -1.94
CA THR A 170 -7.27 7.45 -2.80
C THR A 170 -6.87 8.76 -3.48
N LEU A 171 -7.82 9.50 -4.05
CA LEU A 171 -7.53 10.78 -4.68
C LEU A 171 -7.00 11.82 -3.68
N ARG A 172 -7.60 11.92 -2.47
CA ARG A 172 -7.08 12.78 -1.40
C ARG A 172 -5.64 12.42 -1.04
N PHE A 173 -5.37 11.13 -0.87
CA PHE A 173 -4.02 10.64 -0.57
C PHE A 173 -3.03 11.03 -1.66
N VAL A 174 -3.37 10.75 -2.92
CA VAL A 174 -2.56 11.11 -4.10
C VAL A 174 -2.26 12.60 -4.13
N LEU A 175 -3.27 13.45 -4.02
CA LEU A 175 -3.10 14.90 -4.13
C LEU A 175 -2.35 15.50 -2.95
N ARG A 176 -2.53 14.97 -1.74
CA ARG A 176 -1.75 15.39 -0.57
C ARG A 176 -0.28 15.02 -0.70
N VAL A 177 0.06 13.91 -1.34
CA VAL A 177 1.45 13.53 -1.63
C VAL A 177 2.04 14.38 -2.76
N MET A 178 1.27 14.61 -3.82
CA MET A 178 1.76 15.32 -5.02
C MET A 178 1.84 16.85 -4.85
N GLY A 179 1.00 17.42 -3.98
CA GLY A 179 1.03 18.84 -3.65
C GLY A 179 0.47 19.75 -4.75
N ARG A 180 0.64 21.07 -4.57
CA ARG A 180 0.00 22.13 -5.37
C ARG A 180 0.61 22.35 -6.75
N GLU A 181 1.85 21.95 -6.97
CA GLU A 181 2.52 22.03 -8.28
C GLU A 181 2.02 20.94 -9.26
N THR A 182 0.74 20.62 -9.15
CA THR A 182 0.06 19.55 -9.88
C THR A 182 -1.06 20.13 -10.71
N PHE A 183 -1.11 19.74 -11.99
CA PHE A 183 -2.25 19.92 -12.87
C PHE A 183 -2.97 18.57 -12.98
N LEU A 184 -4.21 18.51 -12.48
CA LEU A 184 -5.00 17.28 -12.44
C LEU A 184 -5.86 17.12 -13.69
N PHE A 185 -5.80 15.95 -14.32
CA PHE A 185 -6.64 15.58 -15.46
C PHE A 185 -7.61 14.47 -15.06
N GLY A 186 -8.85 14.61 -15.46
CA GLY A 186 -9.89 13.62 -15.30
C GLY A 186 -10.62 13.34 -16.59
N ALA A 187 -11.49 12.32 -16.53
CA ALA A 187 -12.38 11.91 -17.60
C ALA A 187 -13.80 11.71 -17.08
N PRO A 188 -14.83 11.73 -17.94
CA PRO A 188 -16.18 11.35 -17.55
C PRO A 188 -16.20 10.00 -16.80
N GLY A 189 -16.90 9.96 -15.67
CA GLY A 189 -16.93 8.83 -14.74
C GLY A 189 -17.13 9.33 -13.30
N CYS A 190 -16.85 8.49 -12.30
CA CYS A 190 -16.99 8.90 -10.91
C CYS A 190 -16.08 10.09 -10.54
N ALA A 191 -14.87 10.18 -11.12
CA ALA A 191 -13.96 11.30 -10.90
C ALA A 191 -14.53 12.66 -11.37
N THR A 192 -15.46 12.67 -12.34
CA THR A 192 -16.16 13.90 -12.78
C THR A 192 -16.81 14.64 -11.62
N ASN A 193 -17.41 13.89 -10.71
CA ASN A 193 -18.13 14.45 -9.59
C ASN A 193 -17.21 15.22 -8.63
N VAL A 194 -15.93 14.86 -8.58
CA VAL A 194 -14.92 15.58 -7.77
C VAL A 194 -14.36 16.78 -8.54
N LEU A 195 -14.05 16.59 -9.84
CA LEU A 195 -13.42 17.62 -10.66
C LEU A 195 -14.36 18.80 -10.97
N ASN A 196 -15.59 18.49 -11.31
CA ASN A 196 -16.57 19.51 -11.70
C ASN A 196 -17.51 19.91 -10.57
N GLY A 197 -17.62 19.10 -9.52
CA GLY A 197 -18.63 19.26 -8.48
C GLY A 197 -20.06 19.09 -9.03
N MET A 198 -21.03 19.18 -8.15
CA MET A 198 -22.43 19.32 -8.54
C MET A 198 -22.75 20.83 -8.61
N GLY A 199 -22.80 21.38 -9.82
CA GLY A 199 -23.09 22.79 -10.04
C GLY A 199 -21.83 23.62 -10.35
N THR A 200 -21.73 24.84 -9.82
CA THR A 200 -20.72 25.86 -10.19
C THR A 200 -19.41 25.79 -9.40
N ARG A 201 -19.25 24.82 -8.49
CA ARG A 201 -18.09 24.73 -7.59
C ARG A 201 -17.32 23.45 -7.80
N THR A 202 -16.09 23.59 -8.29
CA THR A 202 -15.12 22.49 -8.20
C THR A 202 -14.76 22.20 -6.74
N MET A 203 -14.52 20.92 -6.42
CA MET A 203 -14.05 20.51 -5.10
C MET A 203 -12.52 20.52 -5.00
N ILE A 204 -11.83 20.98 -6.03
CA ILE A 204 -10.36 20.91 -6.17
C ILE A 204 -9.80 22.34 -6.17
N SER A 205 -8.80 22.58 -5.32
CA SER A 205 -8.11 23.87 -5.18
C SER A 205 -6.81 23.98 -5.98
N ILE A 206 -6.58 23.02 -6.88
CA ILE A 206 -5.46 23.03 -7.83
C ILE A 206 -5.99 23.10 -9.27
N PRO A 207 -5.15 23.52 -10.25
CA PRO A 207 -5.53 23.48 -11.65
C PRO A 207 -6.00 22.09 -12.07
N SER A 208 -7.16 22.01 -12.69
CA SER A 208 -7.72 20.75 -13.17
C SER A 208 -8.41 20.90 -14.51
N HIS A 209 -8.43 19.82 -15.29
CA HIS A 209 -9.08 19.77 -16.59
C HIS A 209 -9.84 18.46 -16.79
N MET A 210 -11.06 18.57 -17.25
CA MET A 210 -11.88 17.44 -17.68
C MET A 210 -11.73 17.23 -19.18
N SER A 211 -11.08 16.13 -19.58
CA SER A 211 -10.96 15.72 -20.97
C SER A 211 -12.01 14.66 -21.34
N ASN A 212 -12.25 14.46 -22.61
CA ASN A 212 -12.95 13.27 -23.08
C ASN A 212 -12.14 12.02 -22.72
N MET A 213 -12.84 10.90 -22.46
CA MET A 213 -12.17 9.64 -22.07
C MET A 213 -11.11 9.20 -23.08
N THR A 214 -11.35 9.47 -24.38
CA THR A 214 -10.44 9.12 -25.48
C THR A 214 -9.25 10.05 -25.65
N SER A 215 -9.16 11.18 -24.92
CA SER A 215 -8.14 12.20 -25.20
C SER A 215 -7.29 12.60 -23.99
N VAL A 216 -7.52 12.02 -22.82
CA VAL A 216 -6.79 12.40 -21.60
C VAL A 216 -5.27 12.36 -21.78
N PRO A 217 -4.64 11.25 -22.21
CA PRO A 217 -3.18 11.23 -22.38
C PRO A 217 -2.66 12.24 -23.42
N SER A 218 -3.39 12.42 -24.52
CA SER A 218 -3.00 13.39 -25.57
C SER A 218 -3.07 14.83 -25.05
N THR A 219 -4.12 15.17 -24.30
CA THR A 219 -4.27 16.49 -23.69
C THR A 219 -3.15 16.75 -22.68
N MET A 220 -2.86 15.76 -21.81
CA MET A 220 -1.76 15.84 -20.86
C MET A 220 -0.41 16.09 -21.52
N THR A 221 -0.11 15.35 -22.59
CA THR A 221 1.10 15.53 -23.40
C THR A 221 1.22 16.96 -23.91
N GLY A 222 0.15 17.50 -24.50
CA GLY A 222 0.11 18.87 -25.01
C GLY A 222 0.36 19.91 -23.92
N VAL A 223 -0.32 19.79 -22.79
CA VAL A 223 -0.20 20.69 -21.64
C VAL A 223 1.22 20.60 -21.03
N LYS A 224 1.76 19.41 -20.83
CA LYS A 224 3.12 19.22 -20.29
C LYS A 224 4.17 19.87 -21.20
N ARG A 225 4.08 19.66 -22.50
CA ARG A 225 4.99 20.27 -23.49
C ARG A 225 4.87 21.78 -23.52
N TYR A 226 3.66 22.33 -23.40
CA TYR A 226 3.42 23.76 -23.32
C TYR A 226 4.12 24.38 -22.09
N TYR A 227 3.90 23.84 -20.91
CA TYR A 227 4.55 24.33 -19.69
C TYR A 227 6.07 24.22 -19.77
N ARG A 228 6.60 23.11 -20.28
CA ARG A 228 8.04 22.94 -20.49
C ARG A 228 8.62 24.02 -21.41
N LYS A 229 7.90 24.36 -22.49
CA LYS A 229 8.28 25.46 -23.39
C LYS A 229 8.29 26.83 -22.68
N MET A 230 7.43 27.02 -21.70
CA MET A 230 7.37 28.22 -20.85
C MET A 230 8.40 28.22 -19.70
N GLY A 231 9.29 27.23 -19.63
CA GLY A 231 10.27 27.09 -18.57
C GLY A 231 9.68 26.72 -17.22
N LYS A 232 8.44 26.21 -17.17
CA LYS A 232 7.73 25.81 -15.95
C LYS A 232 7.68 24.29 -15.83
N ASP A 233 8.12 23.76 -14.69
CA ASP A 233 7.98 22.33 -14.39
C ASP A 233 6.68 22.09 -13.61
N VAL A 234 5.61 21.79 -14.33
CA VAL A 234 4.30 21.45 -13.78
C VAL A 234 4.10 19.94 -13.86
N ARG A 235 3.69 19.33 -12.76
CA ARG A 235 3.37 17.90 -12.72
C ARG A 235 1.98 17.67 -13.33
N CYS A 236 1.92 16.98 -14.46
CA CYS A 236 0.66 16.56 -15.09
C CYS A 236 0.26 15.18 -14.58
N VAL A 237 -0.87 15.09 -13.88
CA VAL A 237 -1.37 13.87 -13.25
C VAL A 237 -2.77 13.57 -13.76
N ALA A 238 -3.00 12.36 -14.31
CA ALA A 238 -4.34 11.85 -14.54
C ALA A 238 -4.84 11.06 -13.34
N PHE A 239 -6.12 11.20 -13.01
CA PHE A 239 -6.84 10.31 -12.12
C PHE A 239 -8.16 9.92 -12.81
N VAL A 240 -8.17 8.73 -13.43
CA VAL A 240 -9.26 8.29 -14.32
C VAL A 240 -9.66 6.85 -14.00
N GLY A 241 -10.91 6.51 -14.31
CA GLY A 241 -11.42 5.14 -14.14
C GLY A 241 -10.88 4.17 -15.20
N ASP A 242 -11.06 2.89 -14.91
CA ASP A 242 -10.66 1.78 -15.78
C ASP A 242 -11.30 1.85 -17.18
N GLY A 243 -12.57 2.24 -17.31
CA GLY A 243 -13.20 2.43 -18.62
C GLY A 243 -12.48 3.44 -19.51
N CYS A 244 -11.89 4.49 -18.92
CA CYS A 244 -11.04 5.43 -19.65
C CYS A 244 -9.66 4.81 -19.93
N ALA A 245 -8.97 4.34 -18.90
CA ALA A 245 -7.59 3.89 -19.00
C ALA A 245 -7.42 2.62 -19.85
N THR A 246 -8.37 1.69 -19.76
CA THR A 246 -8.18 0.32 -20.26
C THR A 246 -9.02 -0.01 -21.50
N ASP A 247 -10.04 0.79 -21.78
CA ASP A 247 -10.93 0.61 -22.94
C ASP A 247 -10.79 1.78 -23.92
N VAL A 248 -11.66 2.80 -23.82
CA VAL A 248 -11.80 3.83 -24.84
C VAL A 248 -10.62 4.81 -24.94
N GLY A 249 -9.88 5.01 -23.86
CA GLY A 249 -8.67 5.86 -23.82
C GLY A 249 -7.36 5.09 -23.93
N PHE A 250 -7.42 3.76 -24.16
CA PHE A 250 -6.21 2.93 -24.19
C PHE A 250 -5.30 3.27 -25.39
N GLN A 251 -5.86 3.57 -26.56
CA GLN A 251 -5.08 3.93 -27.73
C GLN A 251 -4.18 5.16 -27.50
N PRO A 252 -4.69 6.33 -27.06
CA PRO A 252 -3.83 7.46 -26.77
C PRO A 252 -2.91 7.23 -25.55
N LEU A 253 -3.29 6.36 -24.60
CA LEU A 253 -2.42 5.97 -23.51
C LEU A 253 -1.22 5.17 -24.01
N SER A 254 -1.44 4.19 -24.87
CA SER A 254 -0.39 3.43 -25.54
C SER A 254 0.53 4.34 -26.38
N GLY A 255 -0.03 5.31 -27.12
CA GLY A 255 0.76 6.28 -27.87
C GLY A 255 1.58 7.23 -26.99
N ALA A 256 1.08 7.63 -25.81
CA ALA A 256 1.85 8.41 -24.85
C ALA A 256 2.96 7.58 -24.21
N ALA A 257 2.69 6.30 -23.95
CA ALA A 257 3.68 5.37 -23.42
C ALA A 257 4.80 5.07 -24.43
N GLU A 258 4.47 4.84 -25.69
CA GLU A 258 5.45 4.63 -26.77
C GLU A 258 6.41 5.82 -26.88
N ARG A 259 5.93 7.05 -26.71
CA ARG A 259 6.78 8.25 -26.69
C ARG A 259 7.41 8.54 -25.33
N ASN A 260 7.13 7.72 -24.33
CA ASN A 260 7.55 7.86 -22.93
C ASN A 260 7.35 9.30 -22.41
N GLU A 261 6.14 9.85 -22.59
CA GLU A 261 5.81 11.25 -22.26
C GLU A 261 5.94 11.49 -20.73
N ASN A 262 6.45 12.66 -20.35
CA ASN A 262 6.65 13.02 -18.94
C ASN A 262 5.32 13.35 -18.23
N ILE A 263 4.54 12.33 -17.93
CA ILE A 263 3.24 12.39 -17.26
C ILE A 263 3.09 11.28 -16.23
N ILE A 264 2.26 11.51 -15.24
CA ILE A 264 1.85 10.49 -14.26
C ILE A 264 0.40 10.11 -14.55
N PHE A 265 0.17 8.87 -14.93
CA PHE A 265 -1.16 8.39 -15.27
C PHE A 265 -1.64 7.39 -14.22
N ILE A 266 -2.69 7.75 -13.49
CA ILE A 266 -3.27 6.93 -12.42
C ILE A 266 -4.64 6.43 -12.88
N CYS A 267 -4.75 5.11 -12.98
CA CYS A 267 -6.02 4.41 -13.15
C CYS A 267 -6.55 4.00 -11.77
N TYR A 268 -7.70 4.53 -11.34
CA TYR A 268 -8.46 3.93 -10.25
C TYR A 268 -9.39 2.88 -10.86
N ASP A 269 -9.09 1.62 -10.62
CA ASP A 269 -9.82 0.50 -11.20
C ASP A 269 -10.94 0.04 -10.25
N ASN A 270 -12.18 0.27 -10.64
CA ASN A 270 -13.36 -0.25 -9.96
C ASN A 270 -14.05 -1.38 -10.73
N GLU A 271 -13.38 -1.88 -11.77
CA GLU A 271 -13.75 -3.04 -12.58
C GLU A 271 -15.08 -2.87 -13.34
N GLY A 272 -15.36 -1.63 -13.79
CA GLY A 272 -16.55 -1.35 -14.60
C GLY A 272 -16.80 0.12 -14.88
N TYR A 273 -17.73 0.41 -15.77
CA TYR A 273 -18.31 1.74 -15.96
C TYR A 273 -19.36 1.99 -14.88
N MET A 274 -18.90 2.29 -13.66
CA MET A 274 -19.76 2.32 -12.48
C MET A 274 -20.73 3.50 -12.47
N ASN A 275 -20.24 4.68 -12.89
CA ASN A 275 -21.04 5.92 -12.86
C ASN A 275 -22.27 5.87 -13.78
N THR A 276 -22.18 5.19 -14.90
CA THR A 276 -23.26 5.10 -15.90
C THR A 276 -24.22 3.92 -15.68
N GLY A 277 -24.03 3.15 -14.62
CA GLY A 277 -24.93 2.04 -14.26
C GLY A 277 -24.28 0.66 -14.29
N ILE A 278 -23.03 0.57 -13.88
CA ILE A 278 -22.33 -0.71 -13.63
C ILE A 278 -22.18 -1.56 -14.89
N GLN A 279 -21.84 -0.96 -16.04
CA GLN A 279 -21.54 -1.73 -17.24
C GLN A 279 -20.13 -2.34 -17.15
N ARG A 280 -19.93 -3.42 -17.88
CA ARG A 280 -18.64 -4.09 -17.92
C ARG A 280 -17.56 -3.24 -18.59
N SER A 281 -16.35 -3.26 -18.03
CA SER A 281 -15.11 -2.80 -18.66
C SER A 281 -14.21 -3.98 -19.03
N SER A 282 -13.05 -3.70 -19.63
CA SER A 282 -12.06 -4.75 -19.89
C SER A 282 -11.43 -5.31 -18.61
N THR A 283 -11.36 -4.52 -17.51
CA THR A 283 -10.85 -4.98 -16.21
C THR A 283 -11.88 -5.73 -15.39
N THR A 284 -13.17 -5.68 -15.72
CA THR A 284 -14.16 -6.56 -15.07
C THR A 284 -13.63 -7.99 -15.06
N PRO A 285 -13.55 -8.67 -13.90
CA PRO A 285 -12.96 -10.00 -13.79
C PRO A 285 -13.83 -11.09 -14.40
N PHE A 286 -13.24 -12.27 -14.61
CA PHE A 286 -13.99 -13.48 -14.91
C PHE A 286 -15.05 -13.72 -13.83
N GLY A 287 -16.24 -14.08 -14.25
CA GLY A 287 -17.39 -14.29 -13.37
C GLY A 287 -18.00 -13.02 -12.78
N GLY A 288 -17.41 -11.85 -12.99
CA GLY A 288 -17.94 -10.59 -12.45
C GLY A 288 -19.31 -10.22 -13.01
N TRP A 289 -20.29 -10.03 -12.13
CA TRP A 289 -21.60 -9.51 -12.51
C TRP A 289 -21.51 -8.01 -12.83
N THR A 290 -22.15 -7.62 -13.90
CA THR A 290 -22.46 -6.23 -14.24
C THR A 290 -23.78 -6.15 -14.97
N THR A 291 -24.33 -4.96 -15.19
CA THR A 291 -25.59 -4.79 -15.94
C THR A 291 -25.51 -5.30 -17.38
N THR A 292 -24.31 -5.30 -17.98
CA THR A 292 -24.09 -5.83 -19.35
C THR A 292 -23.48 -7.24 -19.38
N THR A 293 -23.10 -7.77 -18.23
CA THR A 293 -22.73 -9.18 -18.02
C THR A 293 -23.58 -9.79 -16.89
N PRO A 294 -24.89 -9.96 -17.08
CA PRO A 294 -25.79 -10.42 -16.03
C PRO A 294 -25.54 -11.89 -15.67
N ALA A 295 -25.91 -12.26 -14.44
CA ALA A 295 -25.92 -13.62 -13.93
C ALA A 295 -27.36 -14.11 -13.83
N MET A 296 -27.89 -14.64 -14.92
CA MET A 296 -29.26 -15.19 -15.00
C MET A 296 -29.31 -16.43 -15.92
N GLY A 297 -29.89 -17.50 -15.45
CA GLY A 297 -29.99 -18.76 -16.20
C GLY A 297 -28.61 -19.33 -16.53
N ARG A 298 -28.32 -19.49 -17.83
CA ARG A 298 -26.99 -19.95 -18.30
C ARG A 298 -25.90 -18.87 -18.31
N ARG A 299 -26.22 -17.61 -17.94
CA ARG A 299 -25.26 -16.50 -17.92
C ARG A 299 -24.66 -16.41 -16.53
N LYS A 300 -23.34 -16.51 -16.45
CA LYS A 300 -22.58 -16.50 -15.19
C LYS A 300 -21.62 -15.29 -15.08
N GLY A 301 -22.08 -14.10 -15.42
CA GLY A 301 -21.23 -12.91 -15.44
C GLY A 301 -20.33 -12.82 -16.68
N LYS A 302 -19.20 -12.13 -16.56
CA LYS A 302 -18.22 -12.00 -17.65
C LYS A 302 -17.45 -13.30 -17.86
N LYS A 303 -17.40 -13.79 -19.09
CA LYS A 303 -16.73 -15.04 -19.46
C LYS A 303 -15.21 -14.91 -19.64
N MET A 304 -14.75 -13.71 -20.00
CA MET A 304 -13.34 -13.50 -20.31
C MET A 304 -12.57 -12.98 -19.08
N SER A 305 -11.31 -13.32 -18.99
CA SER A 305 -10.41 -12.73 -17.99
C SER A 305 -10.31 -11.20 -18.16
N SER A 306 -9.97 -10.49 -17.09
CA SER A 306 -9.72 -9.06 -17.17
C SER A 306 -8.41 -8.77 -17.93
N LYS A 307 -8.37 -7.62 -18.62
CA LYS A 307 -7.15 -7.13 -19.27
C LYS A 307 -6.10 -6.76 -18.20
N ASN A 308 -4.89 -7.25 -18.33
CA ASN A 308 -3.79 -6.91 -17.44
C ASN A 308 -3.04 -5.68 -17.95
N VAL A 309 -3.64 -4.50 -17.78
CA VAL A 309 -3.10 -3.25 -18.30
C VAL A 309 -1.76 -2.86 -17.66
N PRO A 310 -1.51 -3.07 -16.37
CA PRO A 310 -0.19 -2.79 -15.80
C PRO A 310 0.95 -3.53 -16.51
N LEU A 311 0.80 -4.83 -16.85
CA LEU A 311 1.80 -5.55 -17.62
C LEU A 311 1.94 -5.04 -19.05
N ILE A 312 0.83 -4.63 -19.70
CA ILE A 312 0.88 -4.03 -21.04
C ILE A 312 1.66 -2.71 -20.99
N MET A 313 1.44 -1.90 -19.95
CA MET A 313 2.17 -0.64 -19.76
C MET A 313 3.66 -0.88 -19.48
N ALA A 314 3.99 -1.90 -18.72
CA ALA A 314 5.39 -2.29 -18.49
C ALA A 314 6.07 -2.77 -19.79
N ALA A 315 5.33 -3.47 -20.67
CA ALA A 315 5.83 -3.89 -21.98
C ALA A 315 6.04 -2.74 -22.99
N HIS A 316 5.63 -1.51 -22.67
CA HIS A 316 6.00 -0.30 -23.38
C HIS A 316 7.37 0.27 -22.95
N ASP A 317 8.07 -0.36 -22.03
CA ASP A 317 9.35 0.09 -21.47
C ASP A 317 9.31 1.51 -20.88
N ILE A 318 8.14 1.93 -20.37
CA ILE A 318 8.02 3.22 -19.69
C ILE A 318 8.80 3.24 -18.38
N SER A 319 9.14 4.42 -17.92
CA SER A 319 10.06 4.62 -16.79
C SER A 319 9.61 3.97 -15.48
N TYR A 320 8.28 3.93 -15.22
CA TYR A 320 7.75 3.36 -13.99
C TYR A 320 6.31 2.84 -14.15
N VAL A 321 6.06 1.63 -13.67
CA VAL A 321 4.72 1.03 -13.57
C VAL A 321 4.53 0.45 -12.18
N ALA A 322 3.35 0.61 -11.58
CA ALA A 322 3.04 -0.01 -10.30
C ALA A 322 1.55 -0.34 -10.14
N THR A 323 1.27 -1.39 -9.38
CA THR A 323 -0.07 -1.67 -8.82
C THR A 323 -0.11 -1.23 -7.37
N ALA A 324 -1.24 -0.72 -6.88
CA ALA A 324 -1.38 -0.26 -5.51
C ALA A 324 -2.81 -0.37 -5.01
N VAL A 325 -2.99 -0.29 -3.69
CA VAL A 325 -4.31 -0.16 -3.04
C VAL A 325 -4.21 0.77 -1.84
N ILE A 326 -5.30 1.47 -1.52
CA ILE A 326 -5.33 2.38 -0.35
C ILE A 326 -5.23 1.63 0.99
N GLY A 327 -5.54 0.33 1.01
CA GLY A 327 -5.40 -0.52 2.19
C GLY A 327 -3.97 -0.78 2.65
N TYR A 328 -2.98 -0.45 1.81
CA TYR A 328 -1.52 -0.47 2.08
C TYR A 328 -0.94 0.92 1.80
N PRO A 329 -1.22 1.91 2.66
CA PRO A 329 -0.90 3.31 2.38
C PRO A 329 0.60 3.60 2.28
N GLU A 330 1.44 2.83 2.97
CA GLU A 330 2.90 2.93 2.88
C GLU A 330 3.40 2.52 1.49
N ASP A 331 2.91 1.41 0.98
CA ASP A 331 3.24 0.92 -0.36
C ASP A 331 2.79 1.93 -1.43
N LEU A 332 1.56 2.43 -1.30
CA LEU A 332 1.03 3.48 -2.18
C LEU A 332 1.88 4.76 -2.12
N LEU A 333 2.26 5.24 -0.92
CA LEU A 333 3.12 6.40 -0.77
C LEU A 333 4.46 6.23 -1.47
N ASN A 334 5.13 5.10 -1.23
CA ASN A 334 6.44 4.82 -1.85
C ASN A 334 6.35 4.83 -3.38
N LYS A 335 5.29 4.24 -3.94
CA LYS A 335 5.02 4.22 -5.38
C LYS A 335 4.73 5.60 -5.95
N LEU A 336 3.98 6.43 -5.23
CA LEU A 336 3.73 7.82 -5.63
C LEU A 336 5.03 8.64 -5.62
N LEU A 337 5.86 8.49 -4.57
CA LEU A 337 7.15 9.19 -4.49
C LEU A 337 8.09 8.77 -5.63
N LYS A 338 8.13 7.49 -5.99
CA LYS A 338 8.89 6.99 -7.14
C LYS A 338 8.35 7.56 -8.45
N ALA A 339 7.04 7.54 -8.66
CA ALA A 339 6.41 8.13 -9.85
C ALA A 339 6.75 9.63 -10.00
N MET A 340 6.77 10.37 -8.88
CA MET A 340 7.17 11.79 -8.86
C MET A 340 8.67 12.01 -9.10
N ALA A 341 9.50 11.05 -8.77
CA ALA A 341 10.96 11.11 -8.98
C ALA A 341 11.36 10.89 -10.45
N VAL A 342 10.49 10.34 -11.28
CA VAL A 342 10.71 10.20 -12.72
C VAL A 342 10.75 11.59 -13.36
N LYS A 343 11.92 12.00 -13.87
CA LYS A 343 12.13 13.32 -14.51
C LYS A 343 11.90 13.30 -16.00
N ASP A 344 12.27 12.20 -16.63
CA ASP A 344 12.11 12.01 -18.08
C ASP A 344 11.42 10.66 -18.30
N GLY A 345 10.15 10.73 -18.67
CA GLY A 345 9.35 9.56 -18.98
C GLY A 345 8.05 9.43 -18.22
N MET A 346 7.32 8.39 -18.56
CA MET A 346 5.98 8.13 -18.08
C MET A 346 5.98 7.28 -16.81
N SER A 347 5.08 7.62 -15.90
CA SER A 347 4.72 6.76 -14.76
C SER A 347 3.25 6.34 -14.87
N TYR A 348 2.99 5.04 -14.72
CA TYR A 348 1.65 4.47 -14.70
C TYR A 348 1.37 3.76 -13.38
N LEU A 349 0.30 4.15 -12.69
CA LEU A 349 -0.16 3.49 -11.48
C LEU A 349 -1.57 2.92 -11.70
N HIS A 350 -1.75 1.67 -11.34
CA HIS A 350 -3.03 0.97 -11.37
C HIS A 350 -3.48 0.69 -9.95
N ILE A 351 -4.55 1.36 -9.51
CA ILE A 351 -4.99 1.33 -8.10
C ILE A 351 -6.35 0.66 -8.04
N LEU A 352 -6.44 -0.52 -7.42
CA LEU A 352 -7.71 -1.18 -7.19
C LEU A 352 -8.56 -0.35 -6.22
N SER A 353 -9.74 0.03 -6.67
CA SER A 353 -10.65 0.93 -5.96
C SER A 353 -12.07 0.38 -5.97
N PRO A 354 -12.46 -0.45 -5.00
CA PRO A 354 -13.76 -1.11 -4.96
C PRO A 354 -14.93 -0.15 -5.11
N CYS A 355 -15.96 -0.55 -5.85
CA CYS A 355 -17.19 0.20 -5.94
C CYS A 355 -18.25 -0.41 -5.01
N ILE A 356 -18.68 0.34 -4.00
CA ILE A 356 -19.65 -0.12 -2.99
C ILE A 356 -20.93 -0.66 -3.66
N LEU A 357 -21.47 0.10 -4.59
CA LEU A 357 -22.70 -0.26 -5.29
C LEU A 357 -22.48 -1.39 -6.31
N GLY A 358 -21.42 -1.25 -7.12
CA GLY A 358 -21.16 -2.21 -8.20
C GLY A 358 -20.67 -3.58 -7.71
N TRP A 359 -19.97 -3.62 -6.58
CA TRP A 359 -19.49 -4.88 -6.01
C TRP A 359 -20.41 -5.43 -4.92
N GLY A 360 -21.27 -4.57 -4.33
CA GLY A 360 -22.29 -4.95 -3.36
C GLY A 360 -21.72 -5.41 -2.02
N TYR A 361 -21.06 -4.51 -1.30
CA TYR A 361 -20.51 -4.75 0.02
C TYR A 361 -20.85 -3.60 1.00
N PRO A 362 -20.73 -3.78 2.33
CA PRO A 362 -20.99 -2.72 3.32
C PRO A 362 -20.03 -1.54 3.17
N ILE A 363 -20.52 -0.31 3.39
CA ILE A 363 -19.77 0.94 3.19
C ILE A 363 -18.51 1.08 4.04
N ASP A 364 -18.45 0.44 5.18
CA ASP A 364 -17.33 0.42 6.11
C ASP A 364 -16.27 -0.66 5.79
N ALA A 365 -16.56 -1.58 4.86
CA ALA A 365 -15.69 -2.71 4.53
C ALA A 365 -14.65 -2.42 3.42
N SER A 366 -14.60 -1.22 2.86
CA SER A 366 -13.75 -0.91 1.70
C SER A 366 -12.28 -1.26 1.89
N LEU A 367 -11.70 -1.00 3.08
CA LEU A 367 -10.30 -1.31 3.37
C LEU A 367 -10.06 -2.82 3.52
N ASP A 368 -10.99 -3.52 4.14
CA ASP A 368 -10.88 -4.99 4.32
C ASP A 368 -10.96 -5.71 2.98
N ILE A 369 -11.80 -5.20 2.06
CA ILE A 369 -11.93 -5.75 0.71
C ILE A 369 -10.63 -5.60 -0.09
N VAL A 370 -10.00 -4.43 -0.09
CA VAL A 370 -8.73 -4.27 -0.82
C VAL A 370 -7.60 -5.06 -0.18
N ARG A 371 -7.59 -5.22 1.16
CA ARG A 371 -6.64 -6.10 1.85
C ARG A 371 -6.87 -7.56 1.48
N ALA A 372 -8.12 -8.03 1.49
CA ALA A 372 -8.46 -9.38 1.08
C ALA A 372 -8.07 -9.68 -0.37
N ALA A 373 -8.19 -8.70 -1.28
CA ALA A 373 -7.72 -8.83 -2.66
C ALA A 373 -6.20 -9.06 -2.74
N VAL A 374 -5.42 -8.39 -1.89
CA VAL A 374 -3.96 -8.58 -1.81
C VAL A 374 -3.63 -9.91 -1.16
N GLU A 375 -4.23 -10.22 0.00
CA GLU A 375 -3.99 -11.46 0.75
C GLU A 375 -4.33 -12.75 0.00
N THR A 376 -5.16 -12.66 -1.05
CA THR A 376 -5.51 -13.78 -1.94
C THR A 376 -4.74 -13.78 -3.25
N ASN A 377 -3.76 -12.90 -3.43
CA ASN A 377 -3.07 -12.65 -4.69
C ASN A 377 -4.00 -12.30 -5.86
N TYR A 378 -5.28 -11.99 -5.59
CA TYR A 378 -6.20 -11.50 -6.62
C TYR A 378 -5.69 -10.20 -7.24
N PHE A 379 -5.10 -9.33 -6.42
CA PHE A 379 -4.46 -8.09 -6.83
C PHE A 379 -3.08 -7.95 -6.20
N PRO A 380 -2.02 -8.55 -6.78
CA PRO A 380 -0.67 -8.49 -6.24
C PRO A 380 -0.11 -7.07 -6.30
N LEU A 381 0.63 -6.69 -5.27
CA LEU A 381 1.33 -5.39 -5.21
C LEU A 381 2.74 -5.54 -5.75
N TRP A 382 2.99 -4.93 -6.90
CA TRP A 382 4.27 -4.97 -7.58
C TRP A 382 4.57 -3.63 -8.26
N GLU A 383 5.81 -3.49 -8.66
CA GLU A 383 6.28 -2.37 -9.47
C GLU A 383 7.28 -2.86 -10.52
N CYS A 384 7.39 -2.10 -11.61
CA CYS A 384 8.42 -2.25 -12.62
C CYS A 384 9.09 -0.89 -12.81
N GLU A 385 10.37 -0.81 -12.55
CA GLU A 385 11.20 0.38 -12.75
C GLU A 385 12.24 0.06 -13.83
N ARG A 386 12.08 0.67 -15.01
CA ARG A 386 12.97 0.47 -16.18
C ARG A 386 13.23 -1.01 -16.49
N GLY A 387 12.15 -1.79 -16.59
CA GLY A 387 12.22 -3.22 -16.88
C GLY A 387 12.52 -4.13 -15.69
N GLN A 388 12.84 -3.57 -14.52
CA GLN A 388 13.11 -4.37 -13.31
C GLN A 388 11.82 -4.55 -12.51
N TYR A 389 11.31 -5.77 -12.46
CA TYR A 389 10.09 -6.13 -11.74
C TYR A 389 10.38 -6.45 -10.27
N ARG A 390 9.48 -6.05 -9.39
CA ARG A 390 9.57 -6.34 -7.96
C ARG A 390 8.19 -6.48 -7.32
N LEU A 391 7.94 -7.57 -6.61
CA LEU A 391 6.84 -7.66 -5.66
C LEU A 391 7.16 -6.76 -4.46
N THR A 392 6.31 -5.76 -4.20
CA THR A 392 6.50 -4.84 -3.08
C THR A 392 5.86 -5.34 -1.79
N HIS A 393 4.90 -6.25 -1.93
CA HIS A 393 4.29 -6.97 -0.82
C HIS A 393 4.11 -8.44 -1.23
N ARG A 394 4.80 -9.33 -0.52
CA ARG A 394 4.68 -10.78 -0.71
C ARG A 394 3.79 -11.36 0.38
N VAL A 395 2.85 -12.19 -0.01
CA VAL A 395 2.00 -12.95 0.92
C VAL A 395 2.56 -14.36 0.99
N ASP A 396 3.20 -14.72 2.11
CA ASP A 396 3.87 -16.03 2.27
C ASP A 396 2.90 -17.21 2.20
N ARG A 397 1.66 -17.01 2.68
CA ARG A 397 0.60 -18.03 2.65
C ARG A 397 -0.69 -17.39 2.14
N PRO A 398 -0.86 -17.29 0.81
CA PRO A 398 -2.05 -16.66 0.25
C PRO A 398 -3.31 -17.44 0.60
N LYS A 399 -4.34 -16.72 0.97
CA LYS A 399 -5.68 -17.28 1.16
C LYS A 399 -6.27 -17.66 -0.21
N PRO A 400 -7.13 -18.69 -0.28
CA PRO A 400 -7.82 -18.99 -1.54
C PRO A 400 -8.69 -17.81 -1.98
N VAL A 401 -8.89 -17.64 -3.29
CA VAL A 401 -9.66 -16.52 -3.86
C VAL A 401 -11.10 -16.46 -3.31
N THR A 402 -11.63 -17.58 -2.83
CA THR A 402 -12.92 -17.65 -2.16
C THR A 402 -12.99 -16.79 -0.89
N ALA A 403 -11.86 -16.53 -0.22
CA ALA A 403 -11.81 -15.63 0.94
C ALA A 403 -12.12 -14.17 0.55
N TYR A 404 -11.80 -13.78 -0.67
CA TYR A 404 -12.12 -12.48 -1.25
C TYR A 404 -13.53 -12.44 -1.85
N THR A 405 -13.87 -13.42 -2.73
CA THR A 405 -15.12 -13.38 -3.51
C THR A 405 -16.36 -13.46 -2.64
N LYS A 406 -16.32 -14.19 -1.51
CA LYS A 406 -17.44 -14.27 -0.56
C LYS A 406 -17.83 -12.92 0.08
N LEU A 407 -16.97 -11.94 0.07
CA LEU A 407 -17.23 -10.60 0.60
C LEU A 407 -18.05 -9.74 -0.38
N LEU A 408 -18.24 -10.18 -1.64
CA LEU A 408 -18.69 -9.38 -2.76
C LEU A 408 -19.92 -9.99 -3.44
N LYS A 409 -21.03 -9.25 -3.47
CA LYS A 409 -22.25 -9.72 -4.14
C LYS A 409 -22.06 -9.95 -5.65
N LYS A 410 -21.12 -9.24 -6.29
CA LYS A 410 -20.84 -9.42 -7.73
C LYS A 410 -20.37 -10.82 -8.10
N PHE A 411 -19.97 -11.65 -7.12
CA PHE A 411 -19.53 -13.04 -7.30
C PHE A 411 -20.48 -14.06 -6.65
N ALA A 412 -21.58 -13.63 -6.02
CA ALA A 412 -22.46 -14.50 -5.22
C ALA A 412 -23.12 -15.64 -6.03
N HIS A 413 -23.14 -15.53 -7.36
CA HIS A 413 -23.71 -16.51 -8.28
C HIS A 413 -22.72 -17.57 -8.76
N LEU A 414 -21.43 -17.44 -8.41
CA LEU A 414 -20.40 -18.37 -8.86
C LEU A 414 -20.51 -19.71 -8.12
N GLU A 415 -20.45 -20.78 -8.87
CA GLU A 415 -20.37 -22.14 -8.37
C GLU A 415 -18.91 -22.58 -8.15
N LYS A 416 -18.72 -23.75 -7.56
CA LYS A 416 -17.38 -24.28 -7.24
C LYS A 416 -16.45 -24.31 -8.45
N ALA A 417 -16.93 -24.79 -9.60
CA ALA A 417 -16.12 -24.84 -10.83
C ALA A 417 -15.70 -23.46 -11.34
N ASP A 418 -16.59 -22.46 -11.24
CA ASP A 418 -16.28 -21.08 -11.64
C ASP A 418 -15.22 -20.46 -10.71
N LEU A 419 -15.28 -20.80 -9.41
CA LEU A 419 -14.31 -20.32 -8.42
C LEU A 419 -12.93 -20.99 -8.59
N GLU A 420 -12.89 -22.27 -8.98
CA GLU A 420 -11.66 -22.98 -9.32
C GLU A 420 -11.03 -22.39 -10.59
N GLU A 421 -11.81 -22.03 -11.61
CA GLU A 421 -11.33 -21.35 -12.81
C GLU A 421 -10.79 -19.95 -12.45
N LEU A 422 -11.49 -19.19 -11.60
CA LEU A 422 -11.02 -17.89 -11.13
C LEU A 422 -9.71 -18.01 -10.34
N GLN A 423 -9.56 -19.04 -9.48
CA GLN A 423 -8.31 -19.32 -8.77
C GLN A 423 -7.17 -19.57 -9.75
N GLY A 424 -7.38 -20.39 -10.77
CA GLY A 424 -6.38 -20.66 -11.81
C GLY A 424 -5.93 -19.40 -12.57
N ILE A 425 -6.86 -18.45 -12.80
CA ILE A 425 -6.54 -17.14 -13.41
C ILE A 425 -5.66 -16.30 -12.46
N VAL A 426 -5.99 -16.28 -11.17
CA VAL A 426 -5.25 -15.56 -10.13
C VAL A 426 -3.83 -16.12 -10.03
N ASP A 427 -3.69 -17.43 -9.88
CA ASP A 427 -2.40 -18.11 -9.75
C ASP A 427 -1.51 -17.86 -10.99
N LYS A 428 -2.08 -17.99 -12.18
CA LYS A 428 -1.35 -17.71 -13.43
C LYS A 428 -0.80 -16.27 -13.47
N ARG A 429 -1.58 -15.28 -13.01
CA ARG A 429 -1.16 -13.88 -13.00
C ARG A 429 -0.05 -13.64 -12.00
N PHE A 430 -0.20 -14.19 -10.80
CA PHE A 430 0.80 -14.05 -9.76
C PHE A 430 2.13 -14.70 -10.19
N ASN A 431 2.09 -15.94 -10.68
CA ASN A 431 3.28 -16.66 -11.18
C ASN A 431 3.96 -15.91 -12.34
N THR A 432 3.19 -15.21 -13.18
CA THR A 432 3.79 -14.37 -14.23
C THR A 432 4.63 -13.23 -13.64
N ILE A 433 4.17 -12.58 -12.58
CA ILE A 433 4.93 -11.50 -11.91
C ILE A 433 6.17 -12.07 -11.21
N GLU A 434 6.05 -13.22 -10.54
CA GLU A 434 7.21 -13.88 -9.92
C GLU A 434 8.29 -14.23 -10.96
N ALA A 435 7.90 -14.86 -12.07
CA ALA A 435 8.84 -15.19 -13.15
C ALA A 435 9.52 -13.95 -13.76
N LEU A 436 8.79 -12.83 -13.89
CA LEU A 436 9.36 -11.56 -14.39
C LEU A 436 10.30 -10.90 -13.36
N GLN A 437 10.13 -11.16 -12.07
CA GLN A 437 11.04 -10.67 -11.04
C GLN A 437 12.36 -11.46 -11.00
N GLU A 438 12.31 -12.73 -11.37
CA GLU A 438 13.48 -13.63 -11.38
C GLU A 438 14.31 -13.51 -12.66
N ALA A 439 13.73 -12.99 -13.75
CA ALA A 439 14.39 -12.77 -15.04
C ALA A 439 15.23 -11.49 -15.05
#